data_0ba43a176bce59028c8fa4053bb55375
#
_entry.id   0ba43a176bce59028c8fa4053bb55375
#
_cell.length_a   1.000
_cell.length_b   1.000
_cell.length_c   1.000
_cell.angle_alpha   90.00
_cell.angle_beta   90.00
_cell.angle_gamma   90.00
#
_symmetry.space_group_name_H-M   'P 1'
#
loop_
_entity.id
_entity.type
_entity.pdbx_description
1 polymer ?
#
loop_
_entity_poly.entity_id
_entity_poly.type
_entity_poly.pdbx_seq_one_letter_code
_entity_poly.pdbx_strand_id
1 'polypeptide(L)'
;MNQIIQRLCEVETPASSIIEEAGAKKKQMAKDQDARIAAFEKQVHEETQKKISAQQAELEKQIAEELETQKEELEKQLAHMDRIYEESHSAIARQLLAKIVAR
;
A
#
# COMPACT_ATOMS: atom_id res chain seq x y z
N MET A 1 -53.55 21.61 50.22
CA MET A 1 -52.57 20.56 50.08
C MET A 1 -52.68 19.85 48.75
N ASN A 2 -53.81 19.45 48.28
CA ASN A 2 -53.98 18.78 46.99
C ASN A 2 -53.49 19.58 45.79
N GLN A 3 -53.63 20.92 45.82
CA GLN A 3 -53.16 21.79 44.75
C GLN A 3 -51.63 21.83 44.63
N ILE A 4 -50.93 21.74 45.75
CA ILE A 4 -49.46 21.73 45.77
C ILE A 4 -48.95 20.41 45.18
N ILE A 5 -49.55 19.30 45.54
CA ILE A 5 -49.23 17.98 45.04
C ILE A 5 -49.49 17.91 43.51
N GLN A 6 -50.62 18.44 43.06
CA GLN A 6 -50.93 18.51 41.61
C GLN A 6 -49.93 19.35 40.85
N ARG A 7 -49.51 20.50 41.39
CA ARG A 7 -48.51 21.34 40.75
C ARG A 7 -47.13 20.65 40.70
N LEU A 8 -46.77 19.93 41.74
CA LEU A 8 -45.53 19.13 41.74
C LEU A 8 -45.58 18.03 40.69
N CYS A 9 -46.72 17.33 40.58
CA CYS A 9 -46.91 16.31 39.54
C CYS A 9 -46.89 16.92 38.13
N GLU A 10 -47.47 18.08 37.93
CA GLU A 10 -47.48 18.79 36.65
C GLU A 10 -46.09 19.23 36.21
N VAL A 11 -45.20 19.54 37.15
CA VAL A 11 -43.81 19.90 36.86
C VAL A 11 -42.94 18.64 36.72
N GLU A 12 -43.16 17.63 37.53
CA GLU A 12 -42.37 16.39 37.55
C GLU A 12 -42.52 15.59 36.24
N THR A 13 -43.73 15.48 35.72
CA THR A 13 -44.00 14.75 34.49
C THR A 13 -43.26 15.33 33.28
N PRO A 14 -43.31 16.66 33.01
CA PRO A 14 -42.51 17.24 31.93
C PRO A 14 -41.00 17.11 32.15
N ALA A 15 -40.54 17.28 33.39
CA ALA A 15 -39.11 17.13 33.72
C ALA A 15 -38.62 15.70 33.48
N SER A 16 -39.39 14.71 33.89
CA SER A 16 -39.14 13.30 33.66
C SER A 16 -39.10 12.98 32.16
N SER A 17 -40.04 13.53 31.38
CA SER A 17 -40.10 13.40 29.93
C SER A 17 -38.82 13.96 29.24
N ILE A 18 -38.39 15.13 29.70
CA ILE A 18 -37.18 15.79 29.18
C ILE A 18 -35.94 14.91 29.43
N ILE A 19 -35.85 14.37 30.65
CA ILE A 19 -34.72 13.47 31.01
C ILE A 19 -34.72 12.19 30.16
N GLU A 20 -35.90 11.60 29.94
CA GLU A 20 -36.04 10.42 29.09
C GLU A 20 -35.67 10.72 27.65
N GLU A 21 -36.12 11.84 27.09
CA GLU A 21 -35.77 12.27 25.75
C GLU A 21 -34.27 12.53 25.60
N ALA A 22 -33.67 13.20 26.59
CA ALA A 22 -32.23 13.45 26.60
C ALA A 22 -31.44 12.15 26.65
N GLY A 23 -31.88 11.18 27.47
CA GLY A 23 -31.29 9.87 27.53
C GLY A 23 -31.39 9.08 26.21
N ALA A 24 -32.57 9.14 25.58
CA ALA A 24 -32.81 8.53 24.29
C ALA A 24 -31.96 9.16 23.19
N LYS A 25 -31.86 10.48 23.17
CA LYS A 25 -30.99 11.21 22.22
C LYS A 25 -29.50 10.86 22.41
N LYS A 26 -29.08 10.78 23.66
CA LYS A 26 -27.71 10.40 23.99
C LYS A 26 -27.35 8.99 23.47
N LYS A 27 -28.25 8.04 23.68
CA LYS A 27 -28.09 6.68 23.15
C LYS A 27 -28.05 6.65 21.63
N GLN A 28 -28.94 7.40 20.98
CA GLN A 28 -29.01 7.48 19.53
C GLN A 28 -27.71 8.11 18.95
N MET A 29 -27.27 9.19 19.58
CA MET A 29 -26.00 9.84 19.17
C MET A 29 -24.80 8.92 19.33
N ALA A 30 -24.75 8.12 20.39
CA ALA A 30 -23.69 7.13 20.58
C ALA A 30 -23.70 6.06 19.50
N LYS A 31 -24.89 5.55 19.15
CA LYS A 31 -25.06 4.60 18.05
C LYS A 31 -24.65 5.18 16.71
N ASP A 32 -25.08 6.42 16.43
CA ASP A 32 -24.74 7.12 15.21
C ASP A 32 -23.22 7.35 15.10
N GLN A 33 -22.59 7.69 16.21
CA GLN A 33 -21.14 7.88 16.27
C GLN A 33 -20.41 6.56 16.02
N ASP A 34 -20.84 5.47 16.66
CA ASP A 34 -20.27 4.15 16.44
C ASP A 34 -20.39 3.71 14.98
N ALA A 35 -21.56 3.96 14.38
CA ALA A 35 -21.80 3.67 12.97
C ALA A 35 -20.88 4.48 12.05
N ARG A 36 -20.66 5.77 12.36
CA ARG A 36 -19.74 6.64 11.61
C ARG A 36 -18.31 6.18 11.74
N ILE A 37 -17.89 5.77 12.94
CA ILE A 37 -16.54 5.26 13.17
C ILE A 37 -16.34 3.98 12.36
N ALA A 38 -17.28 3.04 12.41
CA ALA A 38 -17.21 1.79 11.66
C ALA A 38 -17.15 2.04 10.14
N ALA A 39 -17.96 2.96 9.64
CA ALA A 39 -17.95 3.34 8.22
C ALA A 39 -16.62 3.98 7.81
N PHE A 40 -16.08 4.85 8.66
CA PHE A 40 -14.80 5.51 8.44
C PHE A 40 -13.65 4.49 8.43
N GLU A 41 -13.61 3.59 9.39
CA GLU A 41 -12.62 2.51 9.46
C GLU A 41 -12.65 1.64 8.21
N LYS A 42 -13.84 1.29 7.75
CA LYS A 42 -14.02 0.51 6.52
C LYS A 42 -13.49 1.28 5.31
N GLN A 43 -13.82 2.56 5.20
CA GLN A 43 -13.36 3.42 4.11
C GLN A 43 -11.85 3.54 4.09
N VAL A 44 -11.24 3.80 5.25
CA VAL A 44 -9.78 3.90 5.39
C VAL A 44 -9.12 2.58 5.01
N HIS A 45 -9.68 1.46 5.46
CA HIS A 45 -9.16 0.14 5.12
C HIS A 45 -9.20 -0.11 3.61
N GLU A 46 -10.33 0.19 2.97
CA GLU A 46 -10.48 0.03 1.52
C GLU A 46 -9.53 0.92 0.74
N GLU A 47 -9.39 2.19 1.12
CA GLU A 47 -8.46 3.13 0.48
C GLU A 47 -7.01 2.68 0.68
N THR A 48 -6.67 2.21 1.88
CA THR A 48 -5.33 1.70 2.17
C THR A 48 -5.01 0.48 1.34
N GLN A 49 -5.95 -0.46 1.23
CA GLN A 49 -5.78 -1.66 0.40
C GLN A 49 -5.59 -1.30 -1.07
N LYS A 50 -6.35 -0.35 -1.59
CA LYS A 50 -6.19 0.12 -2.96
C LYS A 50 -4.81 0.73 -3.20
N LYS A 51 -4.33 1.56 -2.27
CA LYS A 51 -3.01 2.16 -2.35
C LYS A 51 -1.90 1.13 -2.31
N ILE A 52 -2.02 0.15 -1.41
CA ILE A 52 -1.06 -0.94 -1.29
C ILE A 52 -1.02 -1.76 -2.59
N SER A 53 -2.19 -2.13 -3.13
CA SER A 53 -2.27 -2.87 -4.38
C SER A 53 -1.66 -2.10 -5.55
N ALA A 54 -1.93 -0.80 -5.64
CA ALA A 54 -1.37 0.06 -6.67
C ALA A 54 0.16 0.17 -6.55
N GLN A 55 0.67 0.32 -5.33
CA GLN A 55 2.12 0.37 -5.08
C GLN A 55 2.80 -0.96 -5.41
N GLN A 56 2.18 -2.08 -5.05
CA GLN A 56 2.69 -3.40 -5.39
C GLN A 56 2.76 -3.62 -6.89
N ALA A 57 1.71 -3.23 -7.62
CA ALA A 57 1.68 -3.34 -9.07
C ALA A 57 2.76 -2.47 -9.72
N GLU A 58 2.95 -1.24 -9.25
CA GLU A 58 3.99 -0.33 -9.74
C GLU A 58 5.38 -0.88 -9.43
N LEU A 59 5.58 -1.40 -8.22
CA LEU A 59 6.86 -1.98 -7.82
C LEU A 59 7.19 -3.23 -8.65
N GLU A 60 6.23 -4.10 -8.90
CA GLU A 60 6.41 -5.27 -9.76
C GLU A 60 6.79 -4.87 -11.17
N LYS A 61 6.15 -3.83 -11.71
CA LYS A 61 6.48 -3.28 -13.01
C LYS A 61 7.91 -2.74 -13.06
N GLN A 62 8.31 -1.97 -12.05
CA GLN A 62 9.67 -1.43 -11.97
C GLN A 62 10.72 -2.54 -11.86
N ILE A 63 10.44 -3.57 -11.05
CA ILE A 63 11.33 -4.71 -10.92
C ILE A 63 11.47 -5.45 -12.26
N ALA A 64 10.38 -5.67 -12.97
CA ALA A 64 10.39 -6.32 -14.27
C ALA A 64 11.20 -5.53 -15.30
N GLU A 65 11.03 -4.20 -15.33
CA GLU A 65 11.79 -3.31 -16.23
C GLU A 65 13.28 -3.32 -15.88
N GLU A 66 13.61 -3.28 -14.61
CA GLU A 66 15.01 -3.31 -14.15
C GLU A 66 15.67 -4.64 -14.47
N LEU A 67 14.97 -5.75 -14.24
CA LEU A 67 15.48 -7.08 -14.61
C LEU A 67 15.73 -7.20 -16.11
N GLU A 68 14.84 -6.68 -16.94
CA GLU A 68 15.02 -6.67 -18.39
C GLU A 68 16.23 -5.84 -18.80
N THR A 69 16.40 -4.67 -18.19
CA THR A 69 17.57 -3.81 -18.41
C THR A 69 18.86 -4.50 -18.02
N GLN A 70 18.89 -5.15 -16.85
CA GLN A 70 20.06 -5.91 -16.40
C GLN A 70 20.37 -7.09 -17.31
N LYS A 71 19.34 -7.76 -17.78
CA LYS A 71 19.51 -8.87 -18.73
C LYS A 71 20.13 -8.40 -20.03
N GLU A 72 19.63 -7.30 -20.60
CA GLU A 72 20.20 -6.71 -21.81
C GLU A 72 21.65 -6.29 -21.63
N GLU A 73 21.95 -5.67 -20.49
CA GLU A 73 23.30 -5.26 -20.17
C GLU A 73 24.23 -6.45 -20.01
N LEU A 74 23.78 -7.51 -19.35
CA LEU A 74 24.53 -8.74 -19.20
C LEU A 74 24.81 -9.39 -20.55
N GLU A 75 23.82 -9.43 -21.43
CA GLU A 75 24.00 -9.94 -22.80
C GLU A 75 25.04 -9.15 -23.57
N LYS A 76 25.07 -7.82 -23.43
CA LYS A 76 26.07 -6.95 -24.03
C LYS A 76 27.47 -7.24 -23.48
N GLN A 77 27.56 -7.41 -22.16
CA GLN A 77 28.86 -7.74 -21.53
C GLN A 77 29.37 -9.09 -21.97
N LEU A 78 28.51 -10.10 -22.05
CA LEU A 78 28.87 -11.42 -22.53
C LEU A 78 29.35 -11.39 -23.98
N ALA A 79 28.63 -10.67 -24.83
CA ALA A 79 29.04 -10.49 -26.24
C ALA A 79 30.39 -9.77 -26.37
N HIS A 80 30.62 -8.78 -25.50
CA HIS A 80 31.91 -8.08 -25.45
C HIS A 80 33.03 -8.98 -24.99
N MET A 81 32.81 -9.78 -23.97
CA MET A 81 33.81 -10.77 -23.50
C MET A 81 34.11 -11.82 -24.55
N ASP A 82 33.11 -12.30 -25.28
CA ASP A 82 33.32 -13.26 -26.36
C ASP A 82 34.15 -12.66 -27.48
N ARG A 83 33.91 -11.39 -27.82
CA ARG A 83 34.75 -10.70 -28.83
C ARG A 83 36.21 -10.54 -28.39
N ILE A 84 36.42 -10.16 -27.11
CA ILE A 84 37.75 -10.04 -26.55
C ILE A 84 38.44 -11.38 -26.56
N TYR A 85 37.77 -12.44 -26.18
CA TYR A 85 38.29 -13.79 -26.18
C TYR A 85 38.69 -14.22 -27.58
N GLU A 86 37.81 -14.05 -28.58
CA GLU A 86 38.10 -14.40 -29.98
C GLU A 86 39.29 -13.61 -30.53
N GLU A 87 39.34 -12.30 -30.32
CA GLU A 87 40.41 -11.44 -30.75
C GLU A 87 41.74 -11.81 -30.09
N SER A 88 41.74 -12.02 -28.78
CA SER A 88 42.91 -12.42 -28.02
C SER A 88 43.38 -13.81 -28.41
N HIS A 89 42.46 -14.74 -28.59
CA HIS A 89 42.78 -16.11 -29.00
C HIS A 89 43.42 -16.15 -30.39
N SER A 90 42.87 -15.40 -31.34
CA SER A 90 43.41 -15.27 -32.68
C SER A 90 44.79 -14.64 -32.69
N ALA A 91 44.97 -13.57 -31.88
CA ALA A 91 46.27 -12.91 -31.76
C ALA A 91 47.32 -13.82 -31.14
N ILE A 92 46.97 -14.54 -30.09
CA ILE A 92 47.85 -15.50 -29.42
C ILE A 92 48.22 -16.63 -30.39
N ALA A 93 47.27 -17.19 -31.10
CA ALA A 93 47.48 -18.24 -32.09
C ALA A 93 48.41 -17.78 -33.20
N ARG A 94 48.25 -16.56 -33.72
CA ARG A 94 49.15 -15.97 -34.74
C ARG A 94 50.56 -15.79 -34.20
N GLN A 95 50.73 -15.30 -33.00
CA GLN A 95 52.03 -15.12 -32.35
C GLN A 95 52.77 -16.45 -32.16
N LEU A 96 52.02 -17.47 -31.68
CA LEU A 96 52.57 -18.80 -31.53
C LEU A 96 53.02 -19.40 -32.87
N LEU A 97 52.19 -19.26 -33.91
CA LEU A 97 52.48 -19.73 -35.24
C LEU A 97 53.69 -19.02 -35.82
N ALA A 98 53.80 -17.71 -35.66
CA ALA A 98 54.91 -16.91 -36.09
C ALA A 98 56.18 -17.33 -35.42
N LYS A 99 56.21 -17.66 -34.15
CA LYS A 99 57.34 -18.15 -33.40
C LYS A 99 57.81 -19.54 -33.88
N ILE A 100 56.87 -20.41 -34.21
CA ILE A 100 57.15 -21.74 -34.71
C ILE A 100 57.76 -21.67 -36.10
N VAL A 101 57.18 -20.81 -36.95
CA VAL A 101 57.68 -20.66 -38.35
C VAL A 101 59.06 -19.98 -38.43
N ALA A 102 59.35 -19.07 -37.47
CA ALA A 102 60.64 -18.38 -37.41
C ALA A 102 61.81 -19.27 -36.94
N ARG A 103 61.47 -20.43 -36.45
CA ARG A 103 62.49 -21.44 -36.06
C ARG A 103 62.82 -22.36 -37.27
#